data_82cc9584d0af5f5f405d7dcc9b091837
#
_entry.id   82cc9584d0af5f5f405d7dcc9b091837
#
_cell.length_a   1.000
_cell.length_b   1.000
_cell.length_c   1.000
_cell.angle_alpha   90.00
_cell.angle_beta   90.00
_cell.angle_gamma   90.00
#
_symmetry.space_group_name_H-M   'P 1'
#
loop_
_entity.id
_entity.type
_entity.pdbx_description
1 polymer ?
#
loop_
_entity_poly.entity_id
_entity_poly.type
_entity_poly.pdbx_seq_one_letter_code
_entity_poly.pdbx_strand_id
1 'polypeptide(L)'
;MKLKVVNRKKFVKSILTIVFIFVLGFMVINSVLASNETVETKEIEYVVCKGDTLWKIADKYKLDNQDPREYIYEVKKLNNMTSASIYEGQIIKILLVEGK
;
A
#
# COMPACT_ATOMS: atom_id res chain seq x y z
N MET A 1 -33.56 32.09 33.69
CA MET A 1 -34.13 31.22 32.70
C MET A 1 -33.69 29.78 32.91
N LYS A 2 -34.63 28.93 32.97
CA LYS A 2 -34.30 27.53 33.17
C LYS A 2 -34.12 26.83 31.88
N LEU A 3 -32.91 26.52 31.61
CA LEU A 3 -32.64 25.53 30.60
C LEU A 3 -32.96 24.16 31.14
N LYS A 4 -34.14 23.74 30.90
CA LYS A 4 -34.50 22.38 31.20
C LYS A 4 -33.99 21.49 30.10
N VAL A 5 -33.03 20.73 30.44
CA VAL A 5 -32.80 19.52 29.65
C VAL A 5 -33.93 18.57 29.99
N VAL A 6 -35.03 18.77 29.32
CA VAL A 6 -36.27 18.08 29.64
C VAL A 6 -36.22 16.61 29.28
N ASN A 7 -35.33 16.21 28.39
CA ASN A 7 -35.21 14.83 27.98
C ASN A 7 -33.76 14.40 27.86
N ARG A 8 -33.18 14.04 28.99
CA ARG A 8 -31.88 13.39 28.99
C ARG A 8 -31.86 12.14 28.12
N LYS A 9 -32.98 11.39 28.12
CA LYS A 9 -33.10 10.20 27.31
C LYS A 9 -33.06 10.48 25.82
N LYS A 10 -33.72 11.55 25.35
CA LYS A 10 -33.67 11.96 23.95
C LYS A 10 -32.27 12.48 23.59
N PHE A 11 -31.65 13.23 24.48
CA PHE A 11 -30.31 13.76 24.27
C PHE A 11 -29.27 12.64 24.13
N VAL A 12 -29.30 11.70 25.05
CA VAL A 12 -28.42 10.51 25.03
C VAL A 12 -28.67 9.66 23.81
N LYS A 13 -29.94 9.48 23.46
CA LYS A 13 -30.34 8.72 22.28
C LYS A 13 -29.82 9.37 20.99
N SER A 14 -29.91 10.69 20.92
CA SER A 14 -29.40 11.47 19.80
C SER A 14 -27.89 11.32 19.65
N ILE A 15 -27.17 11.44 20.75
CA ILE A 15 -25.70 11.28 20.75
C ILE A 15 -25.32 9.87 20.34
N LEU A 16 -25.99 8.86 20.88
CA LEU A 16 -25.76 7.46 20.51
C LEU A 16 -25.98 7.21 19.03
N THR A 17 -27.01 7.82 18.45
CA THR A 17 -27.30 7.71 17.02
C THR A 17 -26.19 8.33 16.19
N ILE A 18 -25.71 9.50 16.57
CA ILE A 18 -24.63 10.19 15.86
C ILE A 18 -23.34 9.37 15.94
N VAL A 19 -23.00 8.88 17.13
CA VAL A 19 -21.82 8.03 17.35
C VAL A 19 -21.91 6.76 16.49
N PHE A 20 -23.09 6.15 16.45
CA PHE A 20 -23.33 4.96 15.65
C PHE A 20 -23.11 5.22 14.16
N ILE A 21 -23.60 6.35 13.67
CA ILE A 21 -23.38 6.77 12.27
C ILE A 21 -21.90 6.97 11.98
N PHE A 22 -21.18 7.62 12.90
CA PHE A 22 -19.73 7.80 12.76
C PHE A 22 -18.96 6.50 12.73
N VAL A 23 -19.32 5.57 13.61
CA VAL A 23 -18.70 4.24 13.64
C VAL A 23 -18.97 3.47 12.35
N LEU A 24 -20.19 3.49 11.86
CA LEU A 24 -20.52 2.85 10.58
C LEU A 24 -19.77 3.47 9.43
N GLY A 25 -19.70 4.80 9.37
CA GLY A 25 -18.94 5.51 8.34
C GLY A 25 -17.46 5.17 8.41
N PHE A 26 -16.91 5.10 9.59
CA PHE A 26 -15.51 4.73 9.79
C PHE A 26 -15.24 3.29 9.34
N MET A 27 -16.14 2.37 9.65
CA MET A 27 -16.02 0.97 9.20
C MET A 27 -16.09 0.86 7.68
N VAL A 28 -17.01 1.59 7.05
CA VAL A 28 -17.14 1.59 5.59
C VAL A 28 -15.90 2.17 4.93
N ILE A 29 -15.38 3.27 5.44
CA ILE A 29 -14.17 3.89 4.91
C ILE A 29 -12.98 2.93 5.02
N ASN A 30 -12.81 2.28 6.15
CA ASN A 30 -11.74 1.30 6.33
C ASN A 30 -11.89 0.10 5.39
N SER A 31 -13.11 -0.36 5.17
CA SER A 31 -13.38 -1.45 4.21
C SER A 31 -13.02 -1.06 2.79
N VAL A 32 -13.38 0.16 2.39
CA VAL A 32 -13.06 0.67 1.06
C VAL A 32 -11.56 0.85 0.90
N LEU A 33 -10.88 1.37 1.92
CA LEU A 33 -9.42 1.53 1.89
C LEU A 33 -8.70 0.18 1.94
N ALA A 34 -9.25 -0.79 2.66
CA ALA A 34 -8.67 -2.12 2.75
C ALA A 34 -8.91 -2.96 1.49
N SER A 35 -9.93 -2.62 0.72
CA SER A 35 -10.21 -3.28 -0.55
C SER A 35 -9.47 -2.62 -1.72
N ASN A 36 -8.54 -1.73 -1.44
CA ASN A 36 -7.59 -1.32 -2.44
C ASN A 36 -6.96 -2.57 -3.03
N GLU A 37 -7.12 -2.69 -4.32
CA GLU A 37 -6.63 -3.82 -5.10
C GLU A 37 -5.26 -4.23 -4.60
N THR A 38 -5.22 -5.34 -3.90
CA THR A 38 -3.97 -6.01 -3.63
C THR A 38 -3.48 -6.50 -4.98
N VAL A 39 -2.69 -5.67 -5.62
CA VAL A 39 -1.90 -6.12 -6.74
C VAL A 39 -1.03 -7.23 -6.18
N GLU A 40 -1.32 -8.47 -6.53
CA GLU A 40 -0.51 -9.58 -6.08
C GLU A 40 0.89 -9.42 -6.65
N THR A 41 1.81 -9.06 -5.77
CA THR A 41 3.22 -9.01 -6.10
C THR A 41 3.85 -10.34 -5.70
N LYS A 42 4.53 -10.95 -6.64
CA LYS A 42 5.21 -12.22 -6.44
C LYS A 42 6.71 -11.96 -6.42
N GLU A 43 7.40 -12.51 -5.44
CA GLU A 43 8.86 -12.44 -5.39
C GLU A 43 9.45 -13.54 -6.28
N ILE A 44 10.34 -13.14 -7.18
CA ILE A 44 11.08 -14.10 -8.02
C ILE A 44 12.57 -13.80 -7.94
N GLU A 45 13.37 -14.83 -8.16
CA GLU A 45 14.82 -14.67 -8.27
C GLU A 45 15.18 -14.26 -9.70
N TYR A 46 16.04 -13.26 -9.80
CA TYR A 46 16.50 -12.73 -11.07
C TYR A 46 18.03 -12.77 -11.11
N VAL A 47 18.58 -13.35 -12.16
CA VAL A 47 20.03 -13.37 -12.38
C VAL A 47 20.39 -12.16 -13.22
N VAL A 48 21.24 -11.31 -12.69
CA VAL A 48 21.66 -10.07 -13.35
C VAL A 48 22.53 -10.42 -14.55
N CYS A 49 22.14 -9.89 -15.71
CA CYS A 49 22.87 -10.06 -16.95
C CYS A 49 23.80 -8.87 -17.18
N LYS A 50 24.77 -9.05 -18.06
CA LYS A 50 25.70 -7.99 -18.42
C LYS A 50 24.96 -6.76 -18.94
N GLY A 51 25.27 -5.60 -18.36
CA GLY A 51 24.64 -4.34 -18.76
C GLY A 51 23.32 -4.05 -18.06
N ASP A 52 22.83 -4.93 -17.20
CA ASP A 52 21.62 -4.69 -16.44
C ASP A 52 21.84 -3.62 -15.37
N THR A 53 20.82 -2.80 -15.18
CA THR A 53 20.76 -1.82 -14.09
C THR A 53 19.42 -1.97 -13.40
N LEU A 54 19.33 -1.52 -12.16
CA LEU A 54 18.05 -1.53 -11.46
C LEU A 54 16.98 -0.69 -12.17
N TRP A 55 17.41 0.37 -12.89
CA TRP A 55 16.50 1.17 -13.70
C TRP A 55 15.89 0.38 -14.85
N LYS A 56 16.71 -0.38 -15.53
CA LYS A 56 16.23 -1.24 -16.64
C LYS A 56 15.32 -2.34 -16.13
N ILE A 57 15.67 -2.94 -15.01
CA ILE A 57 14.84 -3.97 -14.38
C ILE A 57 13.51 -3.38 -13.92
N ALA A 58 13.56 -2.22 -13.26
CA ALA A 58 12.35 -1.52 -12.83
C ALA A 58 11.43 -1.20 -14.00
N ASP A 59 11.96 -0.65 -15.08
CA ASP A 59 11.20 -0.32 -16.28
C ASP A 59 10.47 -1.53 -16.85
N LYS A 60 11.12 -2.69 -16.78
CA LYS A 60 10.57 -3.93 -17.34
C LYS A 60 9.50 -4.55 -16.44
N TYR A 61 9.66 -4.48 -15.14
CA TYR A 61 8.82 -5.24 -14.20
C TYR A 61 7.88 -4.39 -13.34
N LYS A 62 8.07 -3.08 -13.31
CA LYS A 62 7.16 -2.20 -12.55
C LYS A 62 5.78 -2.15 -13.18
N LEU A 63 4.80 -1.65 -12.44
CA LEU A 63 3.50 -1.27 -13.00
C LEU A 63 3.68 -0.08 -13.94
N ASP A 64 2.83 0.01 -14.97
CA ASP A 64 2.93 1.07 -15.98
C ASP A 64 2.81 2.47 -15.36
N ASN A 65 1.99 2.60 -14.33
CA ASN A 65 1.78 3.86 -13.62
C ASN A 65 2.64 4.02 -12.36
N GLN A 66 3.53 3.07 -12.09
CA GLN A 66 4.40 3.11 -10.93
C GLN A 66 5.67 3.88 -11.23
N ASP A 67 6.12 4.69 -10.25
CA ASP A 67 7.41 5.37 -10.34
C ASP A 67 8.54 4.32 -10.26
N PRO A 68 9.48 4.32 -11.22
CA PRO A 68 10.62 3.40 -11.16
C PRO A 68 11.43 3.50 -9.88
N ARG A 69 11.51 4.69 -9.29
CA ARG A 69 12.25 4.90 -8.03
C ARG A 69 11.62 4.12 -6.88
N GLU A 70 10.30 4.09 -6.83
CA GLU A 70 9.56 3.33 -5.83
C GLU A 70 9.84 1.83 -5.97
N TYR A 71 9.79 1.32 -7.19
CA TYR A 71 10.10 -0.08 -7.47
C TYR A 71 11.52 -0.42 -7.06
N ILE A 72 12.49 0.42 -7.43
CA ILE A 72 13.90 0.24 -7.08
C ILE A 72 14.08 0.23 -5.56
N TYR A 73 13.40 1.13 -4.86
CA TYR A 73 13.45 1.20 -3.40
C TYR A 73 12.98 -0.12 -2.77
N GLU A 74 11.88 -0.66 -3.27
CA GLU A 74 11.34 -1.93 -2.76
C GLU A 74 12.28 -3.11 -3.06
N VAL A 75 12.86 -3.15 -4.25
CA VAL A 75 13.83 -4.19 -4.62
C VAL A 75 15.08 -4.11 -3.73
N LYS A 76 15.58 -2.92 -3.50
CA LYS A 76 16.71 -2.71 -2.59
C LYS A 76 16.40 -3.19 -1.17
N LYS A 77 15.23 -2.83 -0.68
CA LYS A 77 14.77 -3.23 0.65
C LYS A 77 14.63 -4.75 0.75
N LEU A 78 14.09 -5.37 -0.28
CA LEU A 78 13.89 -6.82 -0.35
C LEU A 78 15.22 -7.58 -0.31
N ASN A 79 16.27 -7.02 -0.89
CA ASN A 79 17.59 -7.63 -0.97
C ASN A 79 18.59 -7.10 0.05
N ASN A 80 18.15 -6.28 0.99
CA ASN A 80 19.00 -5.63 1.99
C ASN A 80 20.16 -4.85 1.35
N MET A 81 19.90 -4.19 0.23
CA MET A 81 20.89 -3.42 -0.51
C MET A 81 20.93 -1.97 -0.02
N THR A 82 22.13 -1.43 0.15
CA THR A 82 22.32 -0.03 0.52
C THR A 82 22.51 0.87 -0.70
N SER A 83 22.88 0.29 -1.84
CA SER A 83 23.06 1.02 -3.09
C SER A 83 22.40 0.28 -4.24
N ALA A 84 22.25 0.96 -5.36
CA ALA A 84 21.65 0.39 -6.57
C ALA A 84 22.65 -0.38 -7.43
N SER A 85 23.87 -0.56 -6.95
CA SER A 85 24.92 -1.26 -7.70
C SER A 85 24.67 -2.75 -7.75
N ILE A 86 24.60 -3.27 -8.95
CA ILE A 86 24.45 -4.71 -9.23
C ILE A 86 25.53 -5.13 -10.23
N TYR A 87 25.85 -6.40 -10.23
CA TYR A 87 26.88 -6.95 -11.11
C TYR A 87 26.39 -8.22 -11.79
N GLU A 88 26.97 -8.51 -12.94
CA GLU A 88 26.64 -9.70 -13.73
C GLU A 88 26.78 -10.98 -12.92
N GLY A 89 25.77 -11.83 -12.99
CA GLY A 89 25.73 -13.08 -12.25
C GLY A 89 25.16 -12.98 -10.85
N GLN A 90 24.92 -11.78 -10.36
CA GLN A 90 24.31 -11.58 -9.06
C GLN A 90 22.87 -12.07 -9.08
N ILE A 91 22.47 -12.77 -8.03
CA ILE A 91 21.06 -13.20 -7.87
C ILE A 91 20.38 -12.22 -6.94
N ILE A 92 19.35 -11.57 -7.44
CA ILE A 92 18.52 -10.64 -6.66
C ILE A 92 17.07 -11.09 -6.69
N LYS A 93 16.34 -10.74 -5.64
CA LYS A 93 14.89 -10.93 -5.61
C LYS A 93 14.23 -9.70 -6.18
N ILE A 94 13.31 -9.90 -7.09
CA ILE A 94 12.53 -8.80 -7.68
C ILE A 94 11.05 -9.08 -7.49
N LEU A 95 10.26 -8.04 -7.63
CA LEU A 95 8.81 -8.11 -7.51
C LEU A 95 8.20 -8.24 -8.90
N LEU A 96 7.49 -9.32 -9.12
CA LEU A 96 6.70 -9.51 -10.32
C LEU A 96 5.26 -9.15 -9.99
N VAL A 97 4.73 -8.19 -10.73
CA VAL A 97 3.35 -7.74 -10.56
C VAL A 97 2.47 -8.53 -11.53
N GLU A 98 1.50 -9.27 -11.00
CA GLU A 98 0.54 -9.96 -11.83
C GLU A 98 -0.41 -8.96 -12.48
N GLY A 99 -0.75 -9.20 -13.74
CA GLY A 99 -1.59 -8.32 -14.53
C GLY A 99 -0.83 -7.46 -15.54
N LYS A 100 0.47 -7.69 -15.65
CA LYS A 100 1.29 -7.02 -16.65
C LYS A 100 1.58 -7.93 -17.85
#